data_1892ff971a78aa54af984e3144f59147
#
_entry.id   1892ff971a78aa54af984e3144f59147
#
_cell.length_a   1.000
_cell.length_b   1.000
_cell.length_c   1.000
_cell.angle_alpha   90.00
_cell.angle_beta   90.00
_cell.angle_gamma   90.00
#
_symmetry.space_group_name_H-M   'P 1'
#
loop_
_entity.id
_entity.type
_entity.pdbx_description
1 polymer ?
#
loop_
_entity_poly.entity_id
_entity_poly.type
_entity_poly.pdbx_seq_one_letter_code
_entity_poly.pdbx_strand_id
1 'polypeptide(L)'
;WGWEILKSDEKARLFWMGAQYPYRWISVNWEFGNNINDQLNVGNIFWRSSKKHFGSIDFSDFQFELEKIYFNKLPGWRCTGVWSSNDSLEAKGGPFQSFIFYDSQSDRTFHINTLVYNPGKNKASYIRQLEYIAKSIKPNFD
;
A
#
# COMPACT_ATOMS: atom_id res chain seq x y z
N TRP A 1 -3.70 4.29 21.14
CA TRP A 1 -3.99 4.46 19.72
C TRP A 1 -4.31 3.18 18.97
N GLY A 2 -3.87 2.04 19.41
CA GLY A 2 -4.12 0.77 18.73
C GLY A 2 -3.28 0.53 17.46
N TRP A 3 -2.33 1.41 17.14
CA TRP A 3 -1.41 1.21 16.03
C TRP A 3 -0.10 0.63 16.53
N GLU A 4 0.38 -0.40 15.84
CA GLU A 4 1.63 -1.09 16.18
C GLU A 4 2.52 -1.23 14.96
N ILE A 5 3.83 -1.14 15.16
CA ILE A 5 4.80 -1.46 14.11
C ILE A 5 4.87 -2.98 14.00
N LEU A 6 4.47 -3.52 12.86
CA LEU A 6 4.48 -4.95 12.58
C LEU A 6 5.82 -5.40 12.01
N LYS A 7 6.45 -4.54 11.20
CA LYS A 7 7.76 -4.83 10.60
C LYS A 7 8.45 -3.53 10.22
N SER A 8 9.75 -3.46 10.50
CA SER A 8 10.62 -2.38 10.03
C SER A 8 11.93 -3.00 9.62
N ASP A 9 12.25 -2.96 8.33
CA ASP A 9 13.43 -3.63 7.77
C ASP A 9 14.05 -2.73 6.69
N GLU A 10 15.13 -2.07 7.03
CA GLU A 10 15.84 -1.17 6.10
C GLU A 10 16.47 -1.91 4.92
N LYS A 11 16.94 -3.14 5.14
CA LYS A 11 17.54 -3.96 4.08
C LYS A 11 16.50 -4.37 3.05
N ALA A 12 15.29 -4.72 3.51
CA ALA A 12 14.17 -5.01 2.64
C ALA A 12 13.47 -3.75 2.15
N ARG A 13 13.85 -2.57 2.68
CA ARG A 13 13.23 -1.27 2.34
C ARG A 13 11.73 -1.29 2.61
N LEU A 14 11.35 -1.77 3.79
CA LEU A 14 9.96 -1.99 4.16
C LEU A 14 9.68 -1.46 5.56
N PHE A 15 8.58 -0.76 5.68
CA PHE A 15 7.96 -0.39 6.95
C PHE A 15 6.50 -0.81 6.91
N TRP A 16 6.01 -1.44 7.97
CA TRP A 16 4.65 -1.94 8.05
C TRP A 16 4.08 -1.72 9.45
N MET A 17 2.92 -1.11 9.55
CA MET A 17 2.20 -0.95 10.80
C MET A 17 0.73 -1.32 10.63
N GLY A 18 0.07 -1.65 11.73
CA GLY A 18 -1.32 -2.03 11.72
C GLY A 18 -2.07 -1.61 12.97
N ALA A 19 -3.39 -1.59 12.88
CA ALA A 19 -4.31 -1.36 13.97
C ALA A 19 -5.39 -2.43 13.96
N GLN A 20 -5.92 -2.75 15.14
CA GLN A 20 -7.03 -3.71 15.29
C GLN A 20 -8.35 -2.99 15.53
N TYR A 21 -9.43 -3.69 15.22
CA TYR A 21 -10.83 -3.30 15.42
C TYR A 21 -11.22 -1.97 14.78
N PRO A 22 -11.43 -1.93 13.48
CA PRO A 22 -11.22 -3.01 12.50
C PRO A 22 -9.74 -3.12 12.13
N TYR A 23 -9.34 -4.26 11.56
CA TYR A 23 -7.98 -4.41 11.06
C TYR A 23 -7.70 -3.43 9.95
N ARG A 24 -6.64 -2.68 10.13
CA ARG A 24 -6.15 -1.71 9.16
C ARG A 24 -4.64 -1.85 9.07
N TRP A 25 -4.14 -1.95 7.87
CA TRP A 25 -2.70 -2.05 7.65
C TRP A 25 -2.24 -0.96 6.71
N ILE A 26 -1.05 -0.45 6.99
CA ILE A 26 -0.35 0.44 6.08
C ILE A 26 1.10 -0.02 6.01
N SER A 27 1.60 -0.18 4.79
CA SER A 27 2.99 -0.53 4.56
C SER A 27 3.62 0.47 3.60
N VAL A 28 4.89 0.71 3.80
CA VAL A 28 5.70 1.58 2.92
C VAL A 28 6.90 0.76 2.48
N ASN A 29 7.07 0.61 1.19
CA ASN A 29 8.31 0.09 0.65
C ASN A 29 8.80 1.02 -0.46
N TRP A 30 10.06 0.88 -0.84
CA TRP A 30 10.66 1.77 -1.81
C TRP A 30 11.78 1.08 -2.57
N GLU A 31 12.09 1.64 -3.74
CA GLU A 31 13.25 1.26 -4.53
C GLU A 31 13.88 2.52 -5.12
N PHE A 32 15.14 2.45 -5.46
CA PHE A 32 15.82 3.58 -6.07
C PHE A 32 15.45 3.73 -7.53
N GLY A 33 15.41 5.00 -7.99
CA GLY A 33 15.13 5.35 -9.36
C GLY A 33 13.68 5.70 -9.62
N ASN A 34 13.43 6.25 -10.81
CA ASN A 34 12.10 6.59 -11.28
C ASN A 34 11.59 5.45 -12.18
N ASN A 35 10.63 4.69 -11.65
CA ASN A 35 10.11 3.49 -12.32
C ASN A 35 8.61 3.59 -12.62
N ILE A 36 8.06 4.80 -12.65
CA ILE A 36 6.60 5.02 -12.82
C ILE A 36 6.25 5.72 -14.13
N ASN A 37 7.09 5.59 -15.14
CA ASN A 37 6.93 6.31 -16.41
C ASN A 37 5.72 5.84 -17.21
N ASP A 38 5.26 4.60 -17.02
CA ASP A 38 4.09 4.10 -17.71
C ASP A 38 3.29 3.13 -16.83
N GLN A 39 2.07 2.87 -17.27
CA GLN A 39 1.12 2.04 -16.54
C GLN A 39 1.62 0.61 -16.32
N LEU A 40 2.31 0.03 -17.29
CA LEU A 40 2.85 -1.32 -17.18
C LEU A 40 3.90 -1.42 -16.09
N ASN A 41 4.82 -0.46 -16.02
CA ASN A 41 5.85 -0.42 -14.99
C ASN A 41 5.25 -0.27 -13.60
N VAL A 42 4.23 0.58 -13.45
CA VAL A 42 3.53 0.79 -12.17
C VAL A 42 2.87 -0.52 -11.73
N GLY A 43 2.16 -1.20 -12.62
CA GLY A 43 1.56 -2.50 -12.34
C GLY A 43 2.60 -3.53 -11.91
N ASN A 44 3.73 -3.58 -12.60
CA ASN A 44 4.83 -4.49 -12.26
C ASN A 44 5.41 -4.20 -10.87
N ILE A 45 5.57 -2.93 -10.50
CA ILE A 45 6.01 -2.55 -9.15
C ILE A 45 5.02 -3.07 -8.11
N PHE A 46 3.73 -2.83 -8.31
CA PHE A 46 2.69 -3.28 -7.39
C PHE A 46 2.73 -4.80 -7.18
N TRP A 47 2.69 -5.57 -8.27
CA TRP A 47 2.63 -7.03 -8.18
C TRP A 47 3.92 -7.62 -7.60
N ARG A 48 5.08 -7.09 -8.01
CA ARG A 48 6.38 -7.57 -7.52
C ARG A 48 6.55 -7.31 -6.02
N SER A 49 6.25 -6.10 -5.55
CA SER A 49 6.39 -5.75 -4.15
C SER A 49 5.36 -6.47 -3.28
N SER A 50 4.15 -6.64 -3.77
CA SER A 50 3.10 -7.37 -3.06
C SER A 50 3.47 -8.83 -2.87
N LYS A 51 3.97 -9.49 -3.91
CA LYS A 51 4.43 -10.87 -3.82
C LYS A 51 5.61 -11.03 -2.87
N LYS A 52 6.54 -10.08 -2.89
CA LYS A 52 7.74 -10.11 -2.04
C LYS A 52 7.42 -9.91 -0.57
N HIS A 53 6.53 -8.98 -0.24
CA HIS A 53 6.32 -8.53 1.14
C HIS A 53 5.07 -9.10 1.80
N PHE A 54 4.09 -9.57 1.03
CA PHE A 54 2.79 -10.00 1.55
C PHE A 54 2.46 -11.42 1.10
N GLY A 55 3.33 -12.38 1.44
CA GLY A 55 3.18 -13.77 1.00
C GLY A 55 1.90 -14.46 1.49
N SER A 56 1.28 -13.97 2.57
CA SER A 56 0.03 -14.51 3.11
C SER A 56 -1.22 -13.80 2.58
N ILE A 57 -1.05 -12.81 1.71
CA ILE A 57 -2.13 -11.99 1.18
C ILE A 57 -2.08 -12.06 -0.35
N ASP A 58 -3.24 -12.35 -0.94
CA ASP A 58 -3.42 -12.30 -2.39
C ASP A 58 -4.15 -11.03 -2.77
N PHE A 59 -3.69 -10.37 -3.80
CA PHE A 59 -4.35 -9.24 -4.40
C PHE A 59 -5.00 -9.69 -5.69
N SER A 60 -6.33 -9.55 -5.79
CA SER A 60 -7.07 -9.98 -6.95
C SER A 60 -6.77 -9.09 -8.16
N ASP A 61 -6.55 -9.67 -9.33
CA ASP A 61 -6.50 -8.93 -10.59
C ASP A 61 -7.89 -8.53 -11.07
N PHE A 62 -8.92 -9.14 -10.53
CA PHE A 62 -10.31 -8.75 -10.75
C PHE A 62 -10.60 -7.46 -9.99
N GLN A 63 -11.19 -6.46 -10.65
CA GLN A 63 -11.45 -5.13 -10.10
C GLN A 63 -10.18 -4.33 -9.75
N PHE A 64 -9.02 -4.76 -10.24
CA PHE A 64 -7.79 -4.00 -10.07
C PHE A 64 -7.79 -2.81 -11.03
N GLU A 65 -7.65 -1.60 -10.48
CA GLU A 65 -7.65 -0.35 -11.25
C GLU A 65 -6.41 0.47 -10.95
N LEU A 66 -5.89 1.10 -12.00
CA LEU A 66 -4.79 2.06 -11.93
C LEU A 66 -5.28 3.42 -12.38
N GLU A 67 -4.99 4.44 -11.60
CA GLU A 67 -5.35 5.83 -11.90
C GLU A 67 -4.13 6.72 -11.71
N LYS A 68 -3.82 7.53 -12.70
CA LYS A 68 -2.74 8.52 -12.60
C LYS A 68 -3.21 9.68 -11.74
N ILE A 69 -2.41 10.04 -10.73
CA ILE A 69 -2.76 11.09 -9.77
C ILE A 69 -1.54 11.95 -9.45
N TYR A 70 -1.77 13.00 -8.65
CA TYR A 70 -0.70 13.68 -7.93
C TYR A 70 -0.83 13.31 -6.45
N PHE A 71 0.20 12.71 -5.91
CA PHE A 71 0.27 12.34 -4.50
C PHE A 71 1.15 13.36 -3.78
N ASN A 72 0.52 14.21 -2.92
CA ASN A 72 1.22 15.32 -2.27
C ASN A 72 2.04 16.16 -3.25
N LYS A 73 1.43 16.49 -4.40
CA LYS A 73 2.04 17.26 -5.50
C LYS A 73 3.14 16.52 -6.27
N LEU A 74 3.38 15.24 -5.96
CA LEU A 74 4.31 14.41 -6.71
C LEU A 74 3.56 13.59 -7.75
N PRO A 75 4.14 13.39 -8.95
CA PRO A 75 3.54 12.49 -9.93
C PRO A 75 3.44 11.08 -9.36
N GLY A 76 2.29 10.46 -9.52
CA GLY A 76 2.09 9.13 -8.96
C GLY A 76 0.86 8.43 -9.52
N TRP A 77 0.55 7.30 -8.90
CA TRP A 77 -0.55 6.43 -9.30
C TRP A 77 -1.29 5.93 -8.07
N ARG A 78 -2.60 5.78 -8.22
CA ARG A 78 -3.46 5.09 -7.25
C ARG A 78 -3.81 3.73 -7.81
N CYS A 79 -3.63 2.70 -6.99
CA CYS A 79 -4.07 1.34 -7.31
C CYS A 79 -5.19 0.98 -6.34
N THR A 80 -6.30 0.48 -6.84
CA THR A 80 -7.42 0.03 -6.01
C THR A 80 -7.87 -1.36 -6.41
N GLY A 81 -8.43 -2.09 -5.46
CA GLY A 81 -8.91 -3.43 -5.72
C GLY A 81 -9.28 -4.15 -4.42
N VAL A 82 -9.18 -5.47 -4.45
CA VAL A 82 -9.58 -6.36 -3.37
C VAL A 82 -8.40 -7.26 -3.00
N TRP A 83 -8.18 -7.41 -1.70
CA TRP A 83 -7.22 -8.36 -1.15
C TRP A 83 -7.95 -9.52 -0.47
N SER A 84 -7.29 -10.66 -0.36
CA SER A 84 -7.78 -11.81 0.41
C SER A 84 -6.62 -12.51 1.10
N SER A 85 -6.93 -13.13 2.26
CA SER A 85 -5.98 -14.01 2.93
C SER A 85 -5.90 -15.34 2.17
N ASN A 86 -4.70 -15.86 1.97
CA ASN A 86 -4.52 -17.20 1.40
C ASN A 86 -4.47 -18.29 2.48
N ASP A 87 -4.74 -17.95 3.73
CA ASP A 87 -4.89 -18.91 4.81
C ASP A 87 -6.26 -19.57 4.69
N SER A 88 -6.28 -20.90 4.46
CA SER A 88 -7.51 -21.66 4.30
C SER A 88 -8.33 -21.78 5.58
N LEU A 89 -7.75 -21.48 6.74
CA LEU A 89 -8.45 -21.58 8.05
C LEU A 89 -9.21 -20.31 8.39
N GLU A 90 -8.84 -19.17 7.80
CA GLU A 90 -9.50 -17.89 8.03
C GLU A 90 -9.70 -17.14 6.72
N ALA A 91 -10.91 -17.19 6.19
CA ALA A 91 -11.27 -16.45 4.99
C ALA A 91 -11.44 -14.97 5.34
N LYS A 92 -10.42 -14.16 5.10
CA LYS A 92 -10.46 -12.72 5.27
C LYS A 92 -10.25 -12.03 3.92
N GLY A 93 -10.84 -10.88 3.76
CA GLY A 93 -10.66 -10.08 2.55
C GLY A 93 -11.27 -8.70 2.72
N GLY A 94 -11.00 -7.82 1.77
CA GLY A 94 -11.52 -6.47 1.80
C GLY A 94 -10.93 -5.60 0.72
N PRO A 95 -11.25 -4.30 0.74
CA PRO A 95 -10.67 -3.35 -0.19
C PRO A 95 -9.23 -3.01 0.18
N PHE A 96 -8.45 -2.66 -0.83
CA PHE A 96 -7.16 -2.02 -0.63
C PHE A 96 -7.07 -0.76 -1.50
N GLN A 97 -6.21 0.16 -1.07
CA GLN A 97 -5.83 1.33 -1.83
C GLN A 97 -4.33 1.53 -1.67
N SER A 98 -3.65 1.66 -2.79
CA SER A 98 -2.20 1.75 -2.83
C SER A 98 -1.79 2.98 -3.61
N PHE A 99 -0.68 3.61 -3.19
CA PHE A 99 -0.12 4.77 -3.85
C PHE A 99 1.32 4.47 -4.25
N ILE A 100 1.64 4.72 -5.52
CA ILE A 100 2.99 4.56 -6.03
C ILE A 100 3.40 5.90 -6.62
N PHE A 101 4.47 6.49 -6.10
CA PHE A 101 4.92 7.82 -6.52
C PHE A 101 6.45 7.92 -6.50
N TYR A 102 6.95 8.85 -7.28
CA TYR A 102 8.38 9.11 -7.36
C TYR A 102 8.74 10.41 -6.64
N ASP A 103 9.73 10.32 -5.78
CA ASP A 103 10.32 11.47 -5.10
C ASP A 103 11.71 11.75 -5.68
N SER A 104 11.82 12.86 -6.42
CA SER A 104 13.08 13.25 -7.08
C SER A 104 14.16 13.65 -6.10
N GLN A 105 13.77 14.12 -4.91
CA GLN A 105 14.70 14.57 -3.89
C GLN A 105 15.57 13.44 -3.36
N SER A 106 14.97 12.27 -3.15
CA SER A 106 15.68 11.07 -2.68
C SER A 106 15.96 10.07 -3.80
N ASP A 107 15.51 10.33 -5.01
CA ASP A 107 15.59 9.42 -6.17
C ASP A 107 15.01 8.05 -5.83
N ARG A 108 13.81 8.03 -5.22
CA ARG A 108 13.14 6.80 -4.80
C ARG A 108 11.72 6.76 -5.31
N THR A 109 11.30 5.58 -5.75
CA THR A 109 9.90 5.26 -6.01
C THR A 109 9.33 4.59 -4.76
N PHE A 110 8.30 5.19 -4.20
CA PHE A 110 7.63 4.70 -3.00
C PHE A 110 6.35 3.95 -3.36
N HIS A 111 6.08 2.88 -2.64
CA HIS A 111 4.81 2.16 -2.69
C HIS A 111 4.23 2.14 -1.27
N ILE A 112 3.11 2.86 -1.08
CA ILE A 112 2.36 2.85 0.17
C ILE A 112 1.10 2.03 -0.08
N ASN A 113 0.95 0.93 0.66
CA ASN A 113 -0.20 0.04 0.53
C ASN A 113 -1.07 0.12 1.78
N THR A 114 -2.38 0.26 1.60
CA THR A 114 -3.34 0.34 2.69
C THR A 114 -4.42 -0.73 2.53
N LEU A 115 -4.70 -1.46 3.61
CA LEU A 115 -5.67 -2.55 3.62
C LEU A 115 -6.65 -2.37 4.78
N VAL A 116 -7.92 -2.70 4.54
CA VAL A 116 -8.97 -2.68 5.56
C VAL A 116 -9.68 -4.02 5.60
N TYR A 117 -9.89 -4.56 6.80
CA TYR A 117 -10.75 -5.71 7.04
C TYR A 117 -11.82 -5.33 8.07
N ASN A 118 -13.05 -5.20 7.61
CA ASN A 118 -14.19 -4.85 8.45
C ASN A 118 -15.47 -5.49 7.86
N PRO A 119 -15.60 -6.81 7.98
CA PRO A 119 -16.66 -7.55 7.29
C PRO A 119 -18.04 -7.08 7.71
N GLY A 120 -18.96 -6.97 6.74
CA GLY A 120 -20.34 -6.59 6.96
C GLY A 120 -20.56 -5.15 7.39
N LYS A 121 -19.53 -4.31 7.43
CA LYS A 121 -19.63 -2.92 7.89
C LYS A 121 -19.07 -1.95 6.86
N ASN A 122 -19.45 -0.69 7.00
CA ASN A 122 -18.95 0.38 6.14
C ASN A 122 -17.44 0.58 6.33
N LYS A 123 -16.72 0.59 5.23
CA LYS A 123 -15.25 0.70 5.22
C LYS A 123 -14.77 2.07 4.74
N ALA A 124 -15.66 2.91 4.21
CA ALA A 124 -15.28 4.15 3.55
C ALA A 124 -14.52 5.11 4.48
N SER A 125 -14.93 5.22 5.74
CA SER A 125 -14.25 6.09 6.70
C SER A 125 -12.82 5.61 7.00
N TYR A 126 -12.61 4.31 7.05
CA TYR A 126 -11.28 3.72 7.31
C TYR A 126 -10.37 3.84 6.09
N ILE A 127 -10.93 3.70 4.89
CA ILE A 127 -10.18 3.94 3.65
C ILE A 127 -9.69 5.39 3.62
N ARG A 128 -10.55 6.35 3.95
CA ARG A 128 -10.18 7.77 4.03
C ARG A 128 -9.15 8.04 5.13
N GLN A 129 -9.27 7.38 6.29
CA GLN A 129 -8.29 7.48 7.36
C GLN A 129 -6.91 7.02 6.89
N LEU A 130 -6.85 5.87 6.23
CA LEU A 130 -5.59 5.32 5.73
C LEU A 130 -4.99 6.21 4.64
N GLU A 131 -5.80 6.76 3.75
CA GLU A 131 -5.33 7.73 2.76
C GLU A 131 -4.73 8.97 3.42
N TYR A 132 -5.40 9.49 4.45
CA TYR A 132 -4.89 10.63 5.22
C TYR A 132 -3.53 10.30 5.86
N ILE A 133 -3.43 9.13 6.49
CA ILE A 133 -2.16 8.68 7.10
C ILE A 133 -1.08 8.52 6.03
N ALA A 134 -1.41 7.90 4.90
CA ALA A 134 -0.48 7.72 3.80
C ALA A 134 0.07 9.07 3.31
N LYS A 135 -0.80 10.06 3.16
CA LYS A 135 -0.40 11.40 2.71
C LYS A 135 0.41 12.18 3.74
N SER A 136 0.38 11.76 5.01
CA SER A 136 1.17 12.38 6.07
C SER A 136 2.58 11.79 6.19
N ILE A 137 2.85 10.67 5.54
CA ILE A 137 4.16 10.04 5.54
C ILE A 137 5.12 10.89 4.70
N LYS A 138 6.22 11.28 5.32
CA LYS A 138 7.27 12.05 4.63
C LYS A 138 8.58 11.29 4.71
N PRO A 139 9.27 11.12 3.58
CA PRO A 139 10.61 10.55 3.61
C PRO A 139 11.54 11.43 4.45
N ASN A 140 12.38 10.79 5.25
CA ASN A 140 13.44 11.48 5.98
C ASN A 140 14.72 11.38 5.18
N PHE A 141 15.31 12.53 4.85
CA PHE A 141 16.46 12.62 3.95
C PHE A 141 17.76 12.96 4.69
N ASP A 142 17.79 12.80 5.96
CA ASP A 142 19.02 13.07 6.72
C ASP A 142 20.12 12.04 6.47
#